data_57289b298d0766612d1c15b85972064d
#
_entry.id   57289b298d0766612d1c15b85972064d
#
_cell.length_a   1.000
_cell.length_b   1.000
_cell.length_c   1.000
_cell.angle_alpha   90.00
_cell.angle_beta   90.00
_cell.angle_gamma   90.00
#
_symmetry.space_group_name_H-M   'P 1'
#
loop_
_entity.id
_entity.type
_entity.pdbx_description
1 polymer ?
#
loop_
_entity_poly.entity_id
_entity_poly.type
_entity_poly.pdbx_seq_one_letter_code
_entity_poly.pdbx_strand_id
1 'polypeptide(L)'
;MLKIDRRTFVKTVAGTAALAADRARGEATAGESGPVFMSTWWHGKPANERAAQVFLSGGTLLDAVEKGINVSENDPAVTTVGYGGLPNAEGVVELDAAIMDGTRHRAGSVCSLHSIRNPISVARQVIERTRHTTLAGEGAFRFAVQVGFQPEQLLTPESLAKWQEWKANPKRESYWLKSEASHDTIGMVATDGRGHVVSGCSTSGLEWKLPGRVGDSPLVGCGVYADDQVGAASATGNGDVMTNYCTSVSIVHNMARGASPQDACVELIQHIARTDPKNKEEFICVIAVDTSGRVGAATMNKLNNFQYALWRDGKSQLLDAVRVF
;
A
#
# COMPACT_ATOMS: atom_id res chain seq x y z
N MET A 1 13.75 22.13 56.40
CA MET A 1 12.88 21.23 55.61
C MET A 1 11.77 22.08 54.99
N LEU A 2 11.97 22.56 53.74
CA LEU A 2 11.00 23.42 53.05
C LEU A 2 9.84 22.54 52.55
N LYS A 3 8.64 22.79 53.05
CA LYS A 3 7.41 22.18 52.54
C LYS A 3 7.02 22.90 51.25
N ILE A 4 7.22 22.26 50.10
CA ILE A 4 6.72 22.75 48.82
C ILE A 4 5.24 22.41 48.75
N ASP A 5 4.38 23.44 48.64
CA ASP A 5 2.93 23.28 48.49
C ASP A 5 2.58 22.64 47.14
N ARG A 6 1.64 21.72 47.14
CA ARG A 6 1.16 20.97 45.98
C ARG A 6 0.75 21.88 44.82
N ARG A 7 0.21 23.08 45.09
CA ARG A 7 -0.18 24.05 44.08
C ARG A 7 1.01 24.71 43.37
N THR A 8 2.12 24.93 44.11
CA THR A 8 3.37 25.49 43.59
C THR A 8 4.07 24.47 42.72
N PHE A 9 4.09 23.17 43.10
CA PHE A 9 4.65 22.10 42.31
C PHE A 9 3.92 21.92 40.97
N VAL A 10 2.58 21.91 40.94
CA VAL A 10 1.78 21.77 39.72
C VAL A 10 1.99 22.97 38.78
N LYS A 11 2.12 24.18 39.29
CA LYS A 11 2.41 25.37 38.46
C LYS A 11 3.82 25.35 37.85
N THR A 12 4.81 24.84 38.58
CA THR A 12 6.20 24.75 38.09
C THR A 12 6.31 23.64 37.00
N VAL A 13 5.66 22.51 37.20
CA VAL A 13 5.66 21.41 36.19
C VAL A 13 4.86 21.79 34.93
N ALA A 14 3.75 22.49 35.09
CA ALA A 14 2.96 23.00 33.94
C ALA A 14 3.71 24.08 33.14
N GLY A 15 4.46 24.96 33.83
CA GLY A 15 5.28 26.00 33.19
C GLY A 15 6.47 25.44 32.39
N THR A 16 7.14 24.39 32.91
CA THR A 16 8.25 23.74 32.20
C THR A 16 7.79 22.87 31.06
N ALA A 17 6.61 22.25 31.11
CA ALA A 17 6.02 21.49 30.01
C ALA A 17 5.57 22.42 28.85
N ALA A 18 5.02 23.60 29.15
CA ALA A 18 4.64 24.58 28.14
C ALA A 18 5.87 25.20 27.44
N LEU A 19 6.97 25.46 28.15
CA LEU A 19 8.21 25.98 27.56
C LEU A 19 8.97 24.90 26.76
N ALA A 20 8.81 23.62 27.06
CA ALA A 20 9.37 22.53 26.27
C ALA A 20 8.56 22.28 25.00
N ALA A 21 7.23 22.45 25.05
CA ALA A 21 6.36 22.32 23.89
C ALA A 21 6.54 23.50 22.88
N ASP A 22 6.85 24.71 23.36
CA ASP A 22 7.11 25.87 22.49
C ASP A 22 8.50 25.84 21.83
N ARG A 23 9.49 25.18 22.45
CA ARG A 23 10.82 24.98 21.84
C ARG A 23 10.88 23.85 20.83
N ALA A 24 9.90 22.94 20.83
CA ALA A 24 9.78 21.88 19.80
C ALA A 24 9.03 22.35 18.54
N ARG A 25 8.40 23.53 18.57
CA ARG A 25 7.93 24.25 17.38
C ARG A 25 9.01 25.18 16.86
N GLY A 26 10.16 24.63 16.50
CA GLY A 26 11.05 25.25 15.54
C GLY A 26 10.28 25.30 14.25
N GLU A 27 9.93 26.51 13.81
CA GLU A 27 9.46 26.82 12.47
C GLU A 27 10.47 26.30 11.44
N ALA A 28 10.33 25.02 11.08
CA ALA A 28 10.68 24.63 9.74
C ALA A 28 9.60 25.32 8.88
N THR A 29 9.94 26.44 8.27
CA THR A 29 9.25 26.91 7.07
C THR A 29 9.32 25.72 6.11
N ALA A 30 8.23 24.96 6.05
CA ALA A 30 8.03 23.95 5.03
C ALA A 30 8.00 24.76 3.72
N GLY A 31 9.13 24.79 3.02
CA GLY A 31 9.12 25.15 1.61
C GLY A 31 8.13 24.20 0.99
N GLU A 32 7.15 24.73 0.25
CA GLU A 32 6.16 23.91 -0.46
C GLU A 32 6.92 22.89 -1.31
N SER A 33 7.04 21.67 -0.83
CA SER A 33 7.57 20.58 -1.65
C SER A 33 6.47 20.25 -2.66
N GLY A 34 6.83 20.08 -3.92
CA GLY A 34 5.87 19.67 -4.95
C GLY A 34 5.27 18.30 -4.64
N PRO A 35 4.24 17.88 -5.41
CA PRO A 35 3.63 16.57 -5.22
C PRO A 35 4.63 15.44 -5.45
N VAL A 36 4.45 14.35 -4.71
CA VAL A 36 5.26 13.13 -4.83
C VAL A 36 4.34 11.94 -5.03
N PHE A 37 4.66 11.10 -6.03
CA PHE A 37 4.02 9.81 -6.28
C PHE A 37 5.08 8.73 -6.25
N MET A 38 4.91 7.74 -5.41
CA MET A 38 5.84 6.62 -5.24
C MET A 38 5.07 5.31 -5.31
N SER A 39 5.54 4.38 -6.15
CA SER A 39 4.89 3.08 -6.35
C SER A 39 5.88 1.94 -6.35
N THR A 40 5.42 0.76 -6.03
CA THR A 40 6.18 -0.48 -6.13
C THR A 40 6.40 -0.86 -7.59
N TRP A 41 7.54 -1.49 -7.90
CA TRP A 41 7.91 -2.13 -9.17
C TRP A 41 8.05 -1.21 -10.37
N TRP A 42 8.51 -1.80 -11.48
CA TRP A 42 8.73 -1.10 -12.75
C TRP A 42 7.45 -0.53 -13.37
N HIS A 43 6.31 -1.24 -13.24
CA HIS A 43 5.01 -0.79 -13.74
C HIS A 43 4.43 0.37 -12.91
N GLY A 44 4.99 0.66 -11.76
CA GLY A 44 4.73 1.88 -11.00
C GLY A 44 5.17 3.15 -11.72
N LYS A 45 6.15 3.07 -12.65
CA LYS A 45 6.62 4.26 -13.37
C LYS A 45 5.52 4.88 -14.25
N PRO A 46 4.88 4.18 -15.19
CA PRO A 46 3.74 4.74 -15.94
C PRO A 46 2.54 5.06 -15.04
N ALA A 47 2.35 4.31 -13.96
CA ALA A 47 1.29 4.59 -12.99
C ALA A 47 1.51 5.95 -12.30
N ASN A 48 2.73 6.25 -11.83
CA ASN A 48 3.08 7.54 -11.22
C ASN A 48 2.98 8.70 -12.22
N GLU A 49 3.39 8.51 -13.47
CA GLU A 49 3.26 9.51 -14.53
C GLU A 49 1.79 9.87 -14.78
N ARG A 50 0.90 8.86 -14.80
CA ARG A 50 -0.54 9.06 -14.93
C ARG A 50 -1.12 9.75 -13.70
N ALA A 51 -0.73 9.36 -12.49
CA ALA A 51 -1.15 10.00 -11.25
C ALA A 51 -0.77 11.49 -11.24
N ALA A 52 0.47 11.80 -11.56
CA ALA A 52 0.96 13.17 -11.67
C ALA A 52 0.18 13.99 -12.70
N GLN A 53 -0.09 13.42 -13.88
CA GLN A 53 -0.88 14.08 -14.91
C GLN A 53 -2.28 14.44 -14.41
N VAL A 54 -2.97 13.51 -13.74
CA VAL A 54 -4.31 13.74 -13.17
C VAL A 54 -4.28 14.86 -12.14
N PHE A 55 -3.34 14.80 -11.20
CA PHE A 55 -3.21 15.79 -10.14
C PHE A 55 -2.90 17.19 -10.69
N LEU A 56 -1.90 17.30 -11.57
CA LEU A 56 -1.49 18.58 -12.17
C LEU A 56 -2.55 19.17 -13.09
N SER A 57 -3.49 18.36 -13.59
CA SER A 57 -4.66 18.82 -14.37
C SER A 57 -5.84 19.23 -13.47
N GLY A 58 -5.67 19.31 -12.14
CA GLY A 58 -6.68 19.76 -11.19
C GLY A 58 -7.53 18.66 -10.56
N GLY A 59 -7.20 17.38 -10.76
CA GLY A 59 -7.79 16.27 -10.02
C GLY A 59 -7.34 16.26 -8.56
N THR A 60 -8.13 15.59 -7.69
CA THR A 60 -7.74 15.38 -6.30
C THR A 60 -6.58 14.37 -6.19
N LEU A 61 -5.86 14.36 -5.05
CA LEU A 61 -4.81 13.37 -4.81
C LEU A 61 -5.37 11.94 -4.83
N LEU A 62 -6.60 11.76 -4.36
CA LEU A 62 -7.30 10.49 -4.38
C LEU A 62 -7.65 10.05 -5.81
N ASP A 63 -8.05 10.98 -6.71
CA ASP A 63 -8.25 10.69 -8.13
C ASP A 63 -6.93 10.30 -8.81
N ALA A 64 -5.84 10.98 -8.44
CA ALA A 64 -4.52 10.71 -8.97
C ALA A 64 -4.05 9.28 -8.64
N VAL A 65 -4.16 8.86 -7.38
CA VAL A 65 -3.78 7.51 -6.95
C VAL A 65 -4.66 6.45 -7.62
N GLU A 66 -5.98 6.65 -7.66
CA GLU A 66 -6.90 5.74 -8.36
C GLU A 66 -6.51 5.58 -9.84
N LYS A 67 -6.38 6.69 -10.57
CA LYS A 67 -6.10 6.66 -12.02
C LYS A 67 -4.67 6.20 -12.33
N GLY A 68 -3.73 6.43 -11.43
CA GLY A 68 -2.39 5.87 -11.52
C GLY A 68 -2.41 4.34 -11.40
N ILE A 69 -3.05 3.80 -10.38
CA ILE A 69 -3.16 2.35 -10.17
C ILE A 69 -3.93 1.67 -11.32
N ASN A 70 -4.96 2.33 -11.88
CA ASN A 70 -5.69 1.80 -13.03
C ASN A 70 -4.77 1.50 -14.24
N VAL A 71 -3.62 2.19 -14.38
CA VAL A 71 -2.66 1.87 -15.46
C VAL A 71 -2.16 0.45 -15.33
N SER A 72 -1.72 0.03 -14.14
CA SER A 72 -1.27 -1.35 -13.91
C SER A 72 -2.42 -2.35 -13.96
N GLU A 73 -3.60 -2.00 -13.45
CA GLU A 73 -4.79 -2.87 -13.52
C GLU A 73 -5.24 -3.16 -14.95
N ASN A 74 -4.98 -2.25 -15.89
CA ASN A 74 -5.38 -2.37 -17.28
C ASN A 74 -4.32 -3.00 -18.19
N ASP A 75 -3.10 -3.18 -17.71
CA ASP A 75 -1.98 -3.73 -18.47
C ASP A 75 -1.93 -5.27 -18.35
N PRO A 76 -2.28 -6.03 -19.41
CA PRO A 76 -2.25 -7.49 -19.36
C PRO A 76 -0.83 -8.09 -19.19
N ALA A 77 0.23 -7.30 -19.40
CA ALA A 77 1.60 -7.73 -19.15
C ALA A 77 1.92 -7.79 -17.64
N VAL A 78 1.13 -7.10 -16.80
CA VAL A 78 1.25 -7.14 -15.33
C VAL A 78 0.37 -8.26 -14.77
N THR A 79 0.84 -9.50 -14.85
CA THR A 79 0.05 -10.70 -14.50
C THR A 79 -0.25 -10.89 -13.01
N THR A 80 0.08 -9.93 -12.18
CA THR A 80 -0.13 -9.93 -10.71
C THR A 80 -1.15 -8.88 -10.26
N VAL A 81 -1.72 -8.12 -11.21
CA VAL A 81 -2.67 -7.03 -10.92
C VAL A 81 -3.76 -6.98 -12.00
N GLY A 82 -5.02 -6.83 -11.62
CA GLY A 82 -6.11 -6.49 -12.53
C GLY A 82 -6.35 -7.45 -13.70
N TYR A 83 -6.50 -6.88 -14.90
CA TYR A 83 -6.74 -7.62 -16.15
C TYR A 83 -5.52 -8.44 -16.56
N GLY A 84 -5.71 -9.74 -16.75
CA GLY A 84 -4.60 -10.66 -17.04
C GLY A 84 -3.92 -11.18 -15.78
N GLY A 85 -4.39 -10.82 -14.59
CA GLY A 85 -3.93 -11.38 -13.33
C GLY A 85 -4.00 -12.90 -13.30
N LEU A 86 -3.01 -13.55 -12.67
CA LEU A 86 -3.01 -15.01 -12.52
C LEU A 86 -4.17 -15.45 -11.62
N PRO A 87 -4.89 -16.52 -11.98
CA PRO A 87 -6.10 -16.93 -11.28
C PRO A 87 -5.79 -17.70 -9.99
N ASN A 88 -6.83 -17.92 -9.20
CA ASN A 88 -6.82 -18.89 -8.12
C ASN A 88 -6.74 -20.35 -8.64
N ALA A 89 -6.67 -21.33 -7.74
CA ALA A 89 -6.53 -22.75 -8.10
C ALA A 89 -7.69 -23.30 -8.95
N GLU A 90 -8.83 -22.63 -8.95
CA GLU A 90 -10.01 -23.02 -9.75
C GLU A 90 -10.09 -22.29 -11.09
N GLY A 91 -9.13 -21.42 -11.41
CA GLY A 91 -9.07 -20.70 -12.68
C GLY A 91 -9.86 -19.39 -12.69
N VAL A 92 -10.22 -18.86 -11.53
CA VAL A 92 -10.93 -17.59 -11.39
C VAL A 92 -9.95 -16.49 -10.99
N VAL A 93 -9.93 -15.37 -11.72
CA VAL A 93 -9.18 -14.17 -11.33
C VAL A 93 -9.96 -13.47 -10.23
N GLU A 94 -9.39 -13.48 -9.02
CA GLU A 94 -9.91 -12.76 -7.84
C GLU A 94 -8.97 -11.61 -7.50
N LEU A 95 -9.52 -10.41 -7.43
CA LEU A 95 -8.80 -9.17 -7.25
C LEU A 95 -9.07 -8.56 -5.88
N ASP A 96 -8.01 -7.99 -5.30
CA ASP A 96 -8.04 -7.31 -4.02
C ASP A 96 -7.51 -5.88 -4.20
N ALA A 97 -8.16 -4.88 -3.61
CA ALA A 97 -7.67 -3.51 -3.63
C ALA A 97 -8.16 -2.70 -2.43
N ALA A 98 -7.36 -1.73 -2.03
CA ALA A 98 -7.74 -0.72 -1.05
C ALA A 98 -7.19 0.66 -1.43
N ILE A 99 -7.91 1.70 -1.02
CA ILE A 99 -7.45 3.08 -1.10
C ILE A 99 -7.83 3.80 0.19
N MET A 100 -6.91 4.60 0.76
CA MET A 100 -7.12 5.35 1.99
C MET A 100 -6.77 6.82 1.81
N ASP A 101 -7.70 7.66 2.20
CA ASP A 101 -7.63 9.12 2.23
C ASP A 101 -7.19 9.58 3.64
N GLY A 102 -6.00 10.15 3.76
CA GLY A 102 -5.44 10.63 5.01
C GLY A 102 -6.23 11.79 5.62
N THR A 103 -6.77 12.70 4.79
CA THR A 103 -7.54 13.86 5.24
C THR A 103 -8.82 13.46 5.97
N ARG A 104 -9.55 12.52 5.41
CA ARG A 104 -10.80 12.02 6.00
C ARG A 104 -10.57 10.89 6.97
N HIS A 105 -9.37 10.37 7.03
CA HIS A 105 -9.01 9.14 7.72
C HIS A 105 -9.99 8.01 7.36
N ARG A 106 -10.31 7.90 6.07
CA ARG A 106 -11.28 6.93 5.54
C ARG A 106 -10.65 6.07 4.45
N ALA A 107 -10.98 4.81 4.51
CA ALA A 107 -10.57 3.85 3.50
C ALA A 107 -11.77 3.15 2.88
N GLY A 108 -11.58 2.67 1.65
CA GLY A 108 -12.45 1.71 0.99
C GLY A 108 -11.63 0.55 0.47
N SER A 109 -12.18 -0.64 0.53
CA SER A 109 -11.50 -1.83 0.02
C SER A 109 -12.48 -2.86 -0.54
N VAL A 110 -11.96 -3.70 -1.44
CA VAL A 110 -12.64 -4.87 -1.99
C VAL A 110 -11.73 -6.08 -1.91
N CYS A 111 -12.31 -7.22 -1.52
CA CYS A 111 -11.63 -8.50 -1.35
C CYS A 111 -12.25 -9.55 -2.26
N SER A 112 -11.43 -10.41 -2.90
CA SER A 112 -11.88 -11.48 -3.80
C SER A 112 -12.91 -11.00 -4.82
N LEU A 113 -12.72 -9.80 -5.38
CA LEU A 113 -13.59 -9.24 -6.42
C LEU A 113 -13.29 -9.95 -7.74
N HIS A 114 -14.30 -10.53 -8.37
CA HIS A 114 -14.16 -11.14 -9.70
C HIS A 114 -14.86 -10.34 -10.78
N SER A 115 -14.48 -10.58 -12.03
CA SER A 115 -15.16 -10.06 -13.23
C SER A 115 -15.22 -8.53 -13.36
N ILE A 116 -14.48 -7.77 -12.57
CA ILE A 116 -14.37 -6.30 -12.66
C ILE A 116 -12.89 -5.93 -12.73
N ARG A 117 -12.49 -5.28 -13.83
CA ARG A 117 -11.09 -4.98 -14.19
C ARG A 117 -10.37 -4.07 -13.19
N ASN A 118 -11.08 -3.06 -12.67
CA ASN A 118 -10.49 -1.99 -11.85
C ASN A 118 -10.95 -2.05 -10.40
N PRO A 119 -10.44 -2.98 -9.59
CA PRO A 119 -10.85 -3.13 -8.19
C PRO A 119 -10.57 -1.88 -7.35
N ILE A 120 -9.49 -1.10 -7.64
CA ILE A 120 -9.22 0.15 -6.91
C ILE A 120 -10.33 1.18 -7.10
N SER A 121 -10.93 1.24 -8.29
CA SER A 121 -12.05 2.14 -8.58
C SER A 121 -13.32 1.70 -7.85
N VAL A 122 -13.55 0.39 -7.68
CA VAL A 122 -14.65 -0.11 -6.84
C VAL A 122 -14.40 0.21 -5.38
N ALA A 123 -13.17 0.01 -4.87
CA ALA A 123 -12.76 0.40 -3.51
C ALA A 123 -13.00 1.90 -3.27
N ARG A 124 -12.72 2.77 -4.26
CA ARG A 124 -13.05 4.19 -4.22
C ARG A 124 -14.56 4.43 -4.07
N GLN A 125 -15.41 3.72 -4.82
CA GLN A 125 -16.87 3.85 -4.70
C GLN A 125 -17.39 3.38 -3.33
N VAL A 126 -16.71 2.44 -2.67
CA VAL A 126 -17.04 2.05 -1.28
C VAL A 126 -16.91 3.27 -0.34
N ILE A 127 -15.83 4.08 -0.46
CA ILE A 127 -15.68 5.33 0.32
C ILE A 127 -16.81 6.32 0.02
N GLU A 128 -17.14 6.51 -1.24
CA GLU A 128 -17.99 7.62 -1.67
C GLU A 128 -19.47 7.34 -1.47
N ARG A 129 -19.89 6.08 -1.64
CA ARG A 129 -21.31 5.70 -1.71
C ARG A 129 -21.81 4.92 -0.51
N THR A 130 -20.93 4.53 0.41
CA THR A 130 -21.31 3.73 1.57
C THR A 130 -20.70 4.25 2.87
N ARG A 131 -21.14 3.68 3.99
CA ARG A 131 -20.47 3.86 5.29
C ARG A 131 -19.50 2.71 5.61
N HIS A 132 -19.45 1.71 4.75
CA HIS A 132 -18.60 0.54 4.93
C HIS A 132 -17.14 0.86 4.57
N THR A 133 -16.22 0.08 5.09
CA THR A 133 -14.81 0.12 4.69
C THR A 133 -14.52 -0.99 3.68
N THR A 134 -15.06 -2.19 3.85
CA THR A 134 -14.68 -3.35 3.05
C THR A 134 -15.92 -4.09 2.54
N LEU A 135 -15.91 -4.45 1.27
CA LEU A 135 -16.84 -5.39 0.65
C LEU A 135 -16.07 -6.58 0.09
N ALA A 136 -16.67 -7.79 0.07
CA ALA A 136 -15.97 -9.00 -0.36
C ALA A 136 -16.81 -9.88 -1.30
N GLY A 137 -16.11 -10.60 -2.19
CA GLY A 137 -16.64 -11.64 -3.06
C GLY A 137 -17.86 -11.21 -3.85
N GLU A 138 -18.90 -12.03 -3.88
CA GLU A 138 -20.16 -11.75 -4.59
C GLU A 138 -20.83 -10.44 -4.15
N GLY A 139 -20.69 -10.05 -2.87
CA GLY A 139 -21.23 -8.78 -2.37
C GLY A 139 -20.52 -7.58 -3.00
N ALA A 140 -19.20 -7.63 -3.13
CA ALA A 140 -18.40 -6.61 -3.81
C ALA A 140 -18.73 -6.53 -5.30
N PHE A 141 -18.88 -7.67 -5.96
CA PHE A 141 -19.28 -7.75 -7.37
C PHE A 141 -20.66 -7.10 -7.62
N ARG A 142 -21.66 -7.47 -6.84
CA ARG A 142 -23.02 -6.86 -6.97
C ARG A 142 -23.00 -5.36 -6.73
N PHE A 143 -22.26 -4.91 -5.73
CA PHE A 143 -22.09 -3.48 -5.49
C PHE A 143 -21.43 -2.79 -6.70
N ALA A 144 -20.35 -3.37 -7.26
CA ALA A 144 -19.68 -2.81 -8.42
C ALA A 144 -20.65 -2.66 -9.61
N VAL A 145 -21.44 -3.69 -9.92
CA VAL A 145 -22.46 -3.62 -10.99
C VAL A 145 -23.52 -2.55 -10.69
N GLN A 146 -23.98 -2.46 -9.45
CA GLN A 146 -24.98 -1.46 -9.03
C GLN A 146 -24.48 -0.04 -9.19
N VAL A 147 -23.18 0.21 -9.00
CA VAL A 147 -22.59 1.55 -9.17
C VAL A 147 -22.05 1.81 -10.58
N GLY A 148 -22.32 0.91 -11.54
CA GLY A 148 -22.13 1.13 -12.96
C GLY A 148 -20.93 0.44 -13.60
N PHE A 149 -20.15 -0.38 -12.88
CA PHE A 149 -19.08 -1.18 -13.50
C PHE A 149 -19.68 -2.32 -14.32
N GLN A 150 -19.02 -2.63 -15.45
CA GLN A 150 -19.47 -3.69 -16.34
C GLN A 150 -18.66 -4.97 -16.09
N PRO A 151 -19.31 -6.12 -15.94
CA PRO A 151 -18.63 -7.41 -15.84
C PRO A 151 -17.88 -7.75 -17.14
N GLU A 152 -16.67 -8.31 -16.97
CA GLU A 152 -15.86 -8.78 -18.09
C GLU A 152 -15.01 -10.01 -17.71
N GLN A 153 -14.49 -10.72 -18.74
CA GLN A 153 -13.55 -11.81 -18.52
C GLN A 153 -12.15 -11.25 -18.27
N LEU A 154 -11.59 -11.55 -17.09
CA LEU A 154 -10.28 -11.05 -16.68
C LEU A 154 -9.13 -11.99 -17.05
N LEU A 155 -9.41 -13.29 -17.22
CA LEU A 155 -8.42 -14.31 -17.53
C LEU A 155 -8.03 -14.21 -19.03
N THR A 156 -6.82 -13.76 -19.30
CA THR A 156 -6.27 -13.68 -20.66
C THR A 156 -5.85 -15.07 -21.15
N PRO A 157 -5.67 -15.25 -22.49
CA PRO A 157 -5.15 -16.50 -23.04
C PRO A 157 -3.79 -16.91 -22.42
N GLU A 158 -2.91 -15.95 -22.15
CA GLU A 158 -1.59 -16.18 -21.54
C GLU A 158 -1.72 -16.69 -20.10
N SER A 159 -2.55 -16.05 -19.28
CA SER A 159 -2.79 -16.45 -17.89
C SER A 159 -3.53 -17.78 -17.82
N LEU A 160 -4.45 -18.05 -18.77
CA LEU A 160 -5.12 -19.34 -18.88
C LEU A 160 -4.12 -20.46 -19.21
N ALA A 161 -3.20 -20.23 -20.15
CA ALA A 161 -2.17 -21.22 -20.52
C ALA A 161 -1.28 -21.57 -19.33
N LYS A 162 -0.81 -20.58 -18.58
CA LYS A 162 -0.02 -20.77 -17.35
C LYS A 162 -0.81 -21.58 -16.29
N TRP A 163 -2.08 -21.27 -16.09
CA TRP A 163 -2.92 -22.02 -15.16
C TRP A 163 -3.11 -23.47 -15.59
N GLN A 164 -3.33 -23.74 -16.89
CA GLN A 164 -3.46 -25.09 -17.42
C GLN A 164 -2.16 -25.89 -17.27
N GLU A 165 -1.00 -25.29 -17.54
CA GLU A 165 0.32 -25.88 -17.31
C GLU A 165 0.54 -26.25 -15.84
N TRP A 166 0.28 -25.32 -14.91
CA TRP A 166 0.36 -25.57 -13.49
C TRP A 166 -0.59 -26.72 -13.08
N LYS A 167 -1.84 -26.71 -13.54
CA LYS A 167 -2.84 -27.70 -13.20
C LYS A 167 -2.49 -29.10 -13.72
N ALA A 168 -1.85 -29.19 -14.88
CA ALA A 168 -1.41 -30.45 -15.49
C ALA A 168 -0.15 -31.03 -14.81
N ASN A 169 0.59 -30.26 -14.03
CA ASN A 169 1.80 -30.71 -13.36
C ASN A 169 1.48 -31.69 -12.21
N PRO A 170 1.83 -32.99 -12.29
CA PRO A 170 1.55 -33.96 -11.23
C PRO A 170 2.36 -33.70 -9.95
N LYS A 171 3.43 -32.90 -10.04
CA LYS A 171 4.28 -32.51 -8.92
C LYS A 171 3.93 -31.12 -8.39
N ARG A 172 2.80 -30.52 -8.84
CA ARG A 172 2.40 -29.21 -8.33
C ARG A 172 2.35 -29.25 -6.81
N GLU A 173 3.07 -28.35 -6.19
CA GLU A 173 3.05 -28.22 -4.74
C GLU A 173 1.67 -27.73 -4.29
N SER A 174 1.30 -28.17 -3.10
CA SER A 174 0.08 -27.67 -2.47
C SER A 174 0.28 -26.19 -2.13
N TYR A 175 -0.37 -25.31 -2.85
CA TYR A 175 -0.40 -23.87 -2.61
C TYR A 175 -0.86 -23.48 -1.20
N TRP A 176 -1.26 -24.46 -0.38
CA TRP A 176 -1.68 -24.28 1.01
C TRP A 176 -0.51 -24.25 1.98
N LEU A 177 0.62 -24.82 1.62
CA LEU A 177 1.74 -25.06 2.53
C LEU A 177 3.01 -24.27 2.16
N LYS A 178 3.20 -23.90 0.90
CA LYS A 178 4.36 -23.15 0.42
C LYS A 178 3.95 -22.21 -0.72
N SER A 179 4.42 -21.00 -0.65
CA SER A 179 4.40 -20.06 -1.76
C SER A 179 5.82 -19.55 -1.96
N GLU A 180 6.48 -20.00 -3.02
CA GLU A 180 7.76 -19.44 -3.48
C GLU A 180 7.52 -18.35 -4.55
N ALA A 181 6.27 -18.06 -4.86
CA ALA A 181 5.89 -17.17 -5.94
C ALA A 181 6.20 -15.70 -5.62
N SER A 182 6.81 -15.02 -6.58
CA SER A 182 6.99 -13.57 -6.60
C SER A 182 5.64 -12.88 -6.76
N HIS A 183 5.37 -11.85 -5.97
CA HIS A 183 4.11 -11.11 -5.98
C HIS A 183 4.37 -9.63 -6.21
N ASP A 184 4.03 -9.16 -7.40
CA ASP A 184 4.26 -7.79 -7.85
C ASP A 184 2.97 -6.96 -7.70
N THR A 185 2.49 -6.80 -6.47
CA THR A 185 1.38 -5.90 -6.13
C THR A 185 1.73 -4.46 -6.45
N ILE A 186 0.84 -3.68 -7.09
CA ILE A 186 1.00 -2.24 -7.12
C ILE A 186 0.56 -1.62 -5.80
N GLY A 187 1.53 -1.10 -5.05
CA GLY A 187 1.29 -0.16 -3.96
C GLY A 187 1.64 1.24 -4.43
N MET A 188 0.83 2.25 -4.12
CA MET A 188 1.13 3.66 -4.41
C MET A 188 0.89 4.49 -3.17
N VAL A 189 1.88 5.30 -2.80
CA VAL A 189 1.76 6.34 -1.79
C VAL A 189 2.01 7.70 -2.42
N ALA A 190 1.24 8.70 -2.01
CA ALA A 190 1.33 10.03 -2.60
C ALA A 190 1.16 11.12 -1.55
N THR A 191 1.80 12.27 -1.79
CA THR A 191 1.53 13.53 -1.08
C THR A 191 1.39 14.67 -2.09
N ASP A 192 0.55 15.65 -1.74
CA ASP A 192 0.41 16.88 -2.51
C ASP A 192 1.49 17.94 -2.17
N GLY A 193 2.36 17.63 -1.19
CA GLY A 193 3.36 18.54 -0.65
C GLY A 193 2.81 19.62 0.28
N ARG A 194 1.51 19.59 0.60
CA ARG A 194 0.83 20.54 1.50
C ARG A 194 0.26 19.87 2.75
N GLY A 195 0.60 18.61 2.96
CA GLY A 195 0.20 17.82 4.11
C GLY A 195 -0.86 16.76 3.83
N HIS A 196 -1.49 16.73 2.66
CA HIS A 196 -2.41 15.67 2.28
C HIS A 196 -1.65 14.44 1.76
N VAL A 197 -2.01 13.26 2.25
CA VAL A 197 -1.43 11.97 1.82
C VAL A 197 -2.53 10.96 1.47
N VAL A 198 -2.23 10.10 0.51
CA VAL A 198 -3.08 8.99 0.07
C VAL A 198 -2.24 7.73 -0.08
N SER A 199 -2.78 6.58 0.31
CA SER A 199 -2.22 5.26 0.02
C SER A 199 -3.22 4.42 -0.76
N GLY A 200 -2.76 3.71 -1.78
CA GLY A 200 -3.56 2.75 -2.57
C GLY A 200 -2.79 1.48 -2.86
N CYS A 201 -3.50 0.37 -2.98
CA CYS A 201 -2.93 -0.94 -3.27
C CYS A 201 -3.89 -1.77 -4.12
N SER A 202 -3.36 -2.50 -5.11
CA SER A 202 -4.15 -3.39 -5.98
C SER A 202 -3.35 -4.62 -6.41
N THR A 203 -3.99 -5.79 -6.42
CA THR A 203 -3.35 -7.07 -6.70
C THR A 203 -4.33 -8.13 -7.18
N SER A 204 -3.86 -9.18 -7.89
CA SER A 204 -4.57 -10.45 -8.05
C SER A 204 -4.20 -11.48 -6.96
N GLY A 205 -3.33 -11.11 -6.03
CA GLY A 205 -2.83 -11.98 -4.95
C GLY A 205 -1.84 -13.03 -5.42
N LEU A 206 -1.68 -14.07 -4.62
CA LEU A 206 -0.85 -15.24 -4.93
C LEU A 206 -1.38 -15.96 -6.18
N GLU A 207 -0.49 -16.34 -7.10
CA GLU A 207 -0.85 -17.27 -8.17
C GLU A 207 -1.31 -18.61 -7.57
N TRP A 208 -2.38 -19.18 -8.13
CA TRP A 208 -2.93 -20.46 -7.70
C TRP A 208 -3.39 -20.50 -6.22
N LYS A 209 -3.68 -19.33 -5.64
CA LYS A 209 -4.20 -19.20 -4.27
C LYS A 209 -5.47 -20.01 -4.07
N LEU A 210 -5.78 -20.32 -2.82
CA LEU A 210 -7.10 -20.85 -2.46
C LEU A 210 -8.19 -19.86 -2.88
N PRO A 211 -9.32 -20.32 -3.47
CA PRO A 211 -10.47 -19.45 -3.69
C PRO A 211 -10.86 -18.70 -2.40
N GLY A 212 -10.96 -17.38 -2.50
CA GLY A 212 -11.26 -16.53 -1.37
C GLY A 212 -10.07 -16.16 -0.46
N ARG A 213 -8.84 -16.62 -0.75
CA ARG A 213 -7.65 -16.16 -0.02
C ARG A 213 -7.43 -14.67 -0.28
N VAL A 214 -7.27 -13.92 0.78
CA VAL A 214 -6.97 -12.49 0.80
C VAL A 214 -5.64 -12.26 1.52
N GLY A 215 -4.71 -11.53 0.89
CA GLY A 215 -3.46 -11.09 1.51
C GLY A 215 -3.61 -9.74 2.22
N ASP A 216 -2.50 -9.04 2.37
CA ASP A 216 -2.43 -7.73 3.03
C ASP A 216 -3.09 -6.59 2.24
N SER A 217 -3.05 -6.67 0.90
CA SER A 217 -3.33 -5.54 -0.01
C SER A 217 -4.67 -4.82 0.24
N PRO A 218 -5.82 -5.50 0.48
CA PRO A 218 -7.09 -4.83 0.75
C PRO A 218 -7.30 -4.50 2.23
N LEU A 219 -6.39 -4.91 3.11
CA LEU A 219 -6.53 -4.75 4.56
C LEU A 219 -5.89 -3.44 5.01
N VAL A 220 -6.74 -2.54 5.49
CA VAL A 220 -6.31 -1.24 6.05
C VAL A 220 -5.40 -1.47 7.26
N GLY A 221 -4.23 -0.83 7.25
CA GLY A 221 -3.18 -1.05 8.22
C GLY A 221 -2.14 -2.09 7.79
N CYS A 222 -2.47 -2.97 6.86
CA CYS A 222 -1.55 -3.99 6.32
C CYS A 222 -0.98 -3.54 4.96
N GLY A 223 -1.76 -3.61 3.88
CA GLY A 223 -1.32 -3.21 2.54
C GLY A 223 -1.33 -1.70 2.30
N VAL A 224 -2.18 -0.96 3.01
CA VAL A 224 -2.32 0.50 2.89
C VAL A 224 -2.53 1.16 4.25
N TYR A 225 -1.95 2.34 4.44
CA TYR A 225 -2.32 3.24 5.52
C TYR A 225 -1.93 4.69 5.17
N ALA A 226 -2.78 5.67 5.53
CA ALA A 226 -2.55 7.10 5.31
C ALA A 226 -3.10 7.94 6.45
N ASP A 227 -2.30 8.91 6.91
CA ASP A 227 -2.65 9.86 7.97
C ASP A 227 -1.98 11.21 7.67
N ASP A 228 -2.77 12.25 7.43
CA ASP A 228 -2.28 13.59 7.09
C ASP A 228 -1.46 14.24 8.22
N GLN A 229 -1.49 13.70 9.42
CA GLN A 229 -0.62 14.18 10.49
C GLN A 229 0.80 13.61 10.41
N VAL A 230 1.01 12.54 9.62
CA VAL A 230 2.25 11.76 9.63
C VAL A 230 2.75 11.44 8.23
N GLY A 231 1.95 10.69 7.45
CA GLY A 231 2.35 10.20 6.14
C GLY A 231 1.56 8.96 5.70
N ALA A 232 2.06 8.31 4.67
CA ALA A 232 1.43 7.13 4.08
C ALA A 232 2.44 6.00 3.83
N ALA A 233 1.97 4.75 3.89
CA ALA A 233 2.76 3.57 3.59
C ALA A 233 1.95 2.54 2.79
N SER A 234 2.66 1.72 2.01
CA SER A 234 2.11 0.57 1.30
C SER A 234 3.14 -0.57 1.25
N ALA A 235 2.66 -1.79 1.03
CA ALA A 235 3.46 -3.00 1.07
C ALA A 235 3.22 -3.90 -0.14
N THR A 236 4.19 -4.76 -0.46
CA THR A 236 4.12 -5.79 -1.52
C THR A 236 4.99 -6.99 -1.15
N GLY A 237 4.58 -8.19 -1.56
CA GLY A 237 5.30 -9.43 -1.30
C GLY A 237 4.45 -10.48 -0.57
N ASN A 238 5.01 -11.19 0.42
CA ASN A 238 4.26 -12.19 1.17
C ASN A 238 3.17 -11.56 2.05
N GLY A 239 1.97 -11.41 1.48
CA GLY A 239 0.84 -10.75 2.13
C GLY A 239 0.37 -11.44 3.42
N ASP A 240 0.53 -12.76 3.53
CA ASP A 240 0.11 -13.50 4.74
C ASP A 240 1.03 -13.17 5.93
N VAL A 241 2.34 -13.05 5.67
CA VAL A 241 3.29 -12.58 6.70
C VAL A 241 3.02 -11.11 7.03
N MET A 242 2.91 -10.25 6.02
CA MET A 242 2.72 -8.81 6.21
C MET A 242 1.44 -8.47 6.97
N THR A 243 0.38 -9.24 6.77
CA THR A 243 -0.89 -9.11 7.52
C THR A 243 -0.67 -9.28 9.03
N ASN A 244 0.13 -10.29 9.44
CA ASN A 244 0.39 -10.56 10.85
C ASN A 244 1.13 -9.42 11.56
N TYR A 245 1.83 -8.55 10.83
CA TYR A 245 2.59 -7.43 11.38
C TYR A 245 1.92 -6.07 11.17
N CYS A 246 0.74 -6.01 10.52
CA CYS A 246 0.06 -4.75 10.19
C CYS A 246 1.05 -3.72 9.61
N THR A 247 1.73 -4.11 8.53
CA THR A 247 2.97 -3.47 8.04
C THR A 247 2.84 -1.98 7.80
N SER A 248 1.82 -1.52 7.06
CA SER A 248 1.69 -0.12 6.67
C SER A 248 1.40 0.80 7.87
N VAL A 249 0.51 0.42 8.77
CA VAL A 249 0.23 1.21 9.98
C VAL A 249 1.42 1.22 10.94
N SER A 250 2.18 0.12 11.02
CA SER A 250 3.40 0.05 11.84
C SER A 250 4.48 1.02 11.35
N ILE A 251 4.65 1.17 10.03
CA ILE A 251 5.56 2.16 9.44
C ILE A 251 5.11 3.58 9.80
N VAL A 252 3.82 3.90 9.57
CA VAL A 252 3.29 5.24 9.88
C VAL A 252 3.39 5.55 11.37
N HIS A 253 3.14 4.59 12.25
CA HIS A 253 3.35 4.77 13.69
C HIS A 253 4.83 4.97 14.07
N ASN A 254 5.78 4.34 13.38
CA ASN A 254 7.21 4.62 13.58
C ASN A 254 7.54 6.06 13.15
N MET A 255 7.01 6.52 12.00
CA MET A 255 7.15 7.91 11.58
C MET A 255 6.52 8.89 12.59
N ALA A 256 5.35 8.58 13.14
CA ALA A 256 4.69 9.40 14.19
C ALA A 256 5.55 9.54 15.46
N ARG A 257 6.45 8.58 15.74
CA ARG A 257 7.42 8.63 16.83
C ARG A 257 8.73 9.33 16.48
N GLY A 258 8.83 9.88 15.27
CA GLY A 258 9.96 10.70 14.83
C GLY A 258 10.95 10.00 13.88
N ALA A 259 10.72 8.75 13.49
CA ALA A 259 11.54 8.10 12.49
C ALA A 259 11.33 8.76 11.10
N SER A 260 12.40 8.81 10.29
CA SER A 260 12.23 9.16 8.88
C SER A 260 11.46 8.03 8.14
N PRO A 261 10.81 8.29 6.98
CA PRO A 261 10.18 7.24 6.21
C PRO A 261 11.12 6.07 5.89
N GLN A 262 12.39 6.36 5.60
CA GLN A 262 13.41 5.33 5.33
C GLN A 262 13.73 4.49 6.57
N ASP A 263 13.95 5.14 7.73
CA ASP A 263 14.24 4.43 8.96
C ASP A 263 13.03 3.60 9.42
N ALA A 264 11.81 4.15 9.30
CA ALA A 264 10.58 3.45 9.65
C ALA A 264 10.37 2.17 8.82
N CYS A 265 10.67 2.19 7.52
CA CYS A 265 10.66 1.01 6.66
C CYS A 265 11.69 -0.03 7.11
N VAL A 266 12.92 0.39 7.39
CA VAL A 266 14.01 -0.49 7.84
C VAL A 266 13.69 -1.11 9.21
N GLU A 267 13.21 -0.30 10.16
CA GLU A 267 12.84 -0.77 11.51
C GLU A 267 11.75 -1.85 11.48
N LEU A 268 10.73 -1.67 10.62
CA LEU A 268 9.68 -2.67 10.45
C LEU A 268 10.26 -4.00 9.96
N ILE A 269 11.07 -3.98 8.89
CA ILE A 269 11.68 -5.20 8.34
C ILE A 269 12.57 -5.88 9.38
N GLN A 270 13.36 -5.13 10.13
CA GLN A 270 14.16 -5.65 11.23
C GLN A 270 13.29 -6.26 12.34
N HIS A 271 12.15 -5.64 12.65
CA HIS A 271 11.21 -6.17 13.63
C HIS A 271 10.65 -7.53 13.20
N ILE A 272 10.19 -7.66 11.95
CA ILE A 272 9.69 -8.91 11.37
C ILE A 272 10.75 -10.02 11.47
N ALA A 273 11.99 -9.72 11.06
CA ALA A 273 13.11 -10.67 11.10
C ALA A 273 13.55 -11.07 12.52
N ARG A 274 13.40 -10.17 13.51
CA ARG A 274 13.70 -10.48 14.92
C ARG A 274 12.63 -11.33 15.57
N THR A 275 11.37 -11.13 15.20
CA THR A 275 10.23 -11.87 15.74
C THR A 275 10.23 -13.33 15.31
N ASP A 276 10.50 -13.59 14.04
CA ASP A 276 10.78 -14.92 13.51
C ASP A 276 11.92 -14.85 12.49
N PRO A 277 13.11 -15.41 12.81
CA PRO A 277 14.26 -15.40 11.91
C PRO A 277 14.02 -16.07 10.54
N LYS A 278 13.04 -16.97 10.42
CA LYS A 278 12.67 -17.60 9.13
C LYS A 278 12.13 -16.56 8.14
N ASN A 279 11.52 -15.49 8.64
CA ASN A 279 11.01 -14.40 7.81
C ASN A 279 12.12 -13.67 7.03
N LYS A 280 13.41 -13.89 7.33
CA LYS A 280 14.52 -13.34 6.53
C LYS A 280 14.56 -13.87 5.09
N GLU A 281 13.94 -15.01 4.85
CA GLU A 281 13.84 -15.63 3.53
C GLU A 281 12.57 -15.18 2.79
N GLU A 282 11.66 -14.49 3.49
CA GLU A 282 10.40 -14.04 2.92
C GLU A 282 10.58 -12.83 2.00
N PHE A 283 9.72 -12.78 0.99
CA PHE A 283 9.64 -11.65 0.09
C PHE A 283 8.78 -10.54 0.70
N ILE A 284 9.39 -9.53 1.29
CA ILE A 284 8.72 -8.41 1.95
C ILE A 284 9.34 -7.11 1.48
N CYS A 285 8.53 -6.24 0.90
CA CYS A 285 8.92 -4.95 0.39
C CYS A 285 7.92 -3.89 0.83
N VAL A 286 8.43 -2.73 1.24
CA VAL A 286 7.61 -1.63 1.76
C VAL A 286 8.07 -0.30 1.20
N ILE A 287 7.12 0.62 1.05
CA ILE A 287 7.34 2.00 0.65
C ILE A 287 6.59 2.95 1.59
N ALA A 288 7.14 4.15 1.80
CA ALA A 288 6.51 5.18 2.62
C ALA A 288 6.83 6.59 2.12
N VAL A 289 5.93 7.53 2.38
CA VAL A 289 6.11 8.96 2.17
C VAL A 289 5.58 9.71 3.39
N ASP A 290 6.25 10.77 3.83
CA ASP A 290 5.69 11.68 4.82
C ASP A 290 5.01 12.90 4.17
N THR A 291 4.35 13.70 5.00
CA THR A 291 3.62 14.90 4.57
C THR A 291 4.53 15.96 3.96
N SER A 292 5.84 15.93 4.21
CA SER A 292 6.84 16.84 3.62
C SER A 292 7.44 16.32 2.30
N GLY A 293 7.02 15.12 1.84
CA GLY A 293 7.50 14.49 0.62
C GLY A 293 8.81 13.71 0.77
N ARG A 294 9.34 13.49 1.99
CA ARG A 294 10.45 12.55 2.18
C ARG A 294 9.94 11.13 1.94
N VAL A 295 10.76 10.29 1.33
CA VAL A 295 10.38 8.92 0.95
C VAL A 295 11.29 7.91 1.62
N GLY A 296 10.77 6.68 1.75
CA GLY A 296 11.51 5.52 2.21
C GLY A 296 11.08 4.26 1.49
N ALA A 297 12.03 3.36 1.23
CA ALA A 297 11.77 2.03 0.68
C ALA A 297 12.75 1.02 1.25
N ALA A 298 12.25 -0.15 1.62
CA ALA A 298 13.07 -1.23 2.12
C ALA A 298 12.57 -2.61 1.67
N THR A 299 13.49 -3.56 1.54
CA THR A 299 13.20 -4.96 1.26
C THR A 299 13.95 -5.89 2.20
N MET A 300 13.34 -7.05 2.50
CA MET A 300 13.88 -8.00 3.47
C MET A 300 15.21 -8.59 3.01
N ASN A 301 15.28 -9.18 1.82
CA ASN A 301 16.40 -10.01 1.45
C ASN A 301 17.03 -9.65 0.10
N LYS A 302 18.19 -10.33 -0.18
CA LYS A 302 19.04 -10.09 -1.35
C LYS A 302 18.53 -10.74 -2.65
N LEU A 303 17.61 -11.68 -2.58
CA LEU A 303 17.16 -12.47 -3.73
C LEU A 303 16.29 -11.66 -4.68
N ASN A 304 15.71 -10.59 -4.18
CA ASN A 304 14.77 -9.76 -4.93
C ASN A 304 15.36 -8.36 -5.13
N ASN A 305 15.60 -8.01 -6.38
CA ASN A 305 15.92 -6.64 -6.79
C ASN A 305 14.64 -5.80 -6.72
N PHE A 306 14.17 -5.49 -5.50
CA PHE A 306 13.01 -4.62 -5.35
C PHE A 306 13.38 -3.20 -5.76
N GLN A 307 12.74 -2.74 -6.81
CA GLN A 307 12.78 -1.37 -7.28
C GLN A 307 11.43 -0.71 -7.07
N TYR A 308 11.48 0.55 -6.70
CA TYR A 308 10.29 1.40 -6.63
C TYR A 308 10.38 2.53 -7.65
N ALA A 309 9.23 2.90 -8.19
CA ALA A 309 9.11 4.07 -9.05
C ALA A 309 8.86 5.31 -8.20
N LEU A 310 9.57 6.40 -8.49
CA LEU A 310 9.38 7.71 -7.86
C LEU A 310 9.15 8.76 -8.94
N TRP A 311 8.04 9.50 -8.84
CA TRP A 311 7.81 10.71 -9.59
C TRP A 311 7.91 11.91 -8.66
N ARG A 312 8.76 12.87 -9.03
CA ARG A 312 8.97 14.14 -8.33
C ARG A 312 9.51 15.18 -9.32
N ASP A 313 9.05 16.44 -9.22
CA ASP A 313 9.55 17.58 -10.01
C ASP A 313 9.54 17.30 -11.54
N GLY A 314 8.46 16.67 -12.02
CA GLY A 314 8.29 16.33 -13.43
C GLY A 314 9.15 15.15 -13.93
N LYS A 315 9.83 14.44 -13.05
CA LYS A 315 10.72 13.31 -13.39
C LYS A 315 10.22 12.02 -12.77
N SER A 316 10.18 10.95 -13.58
CA SER A 316 9.87 9.59 -13.15
C SER A 316 11.13 8.73 -13.20
N GLN A 317 11.50 8.11 -12.08
CA GLN A 317 12.72 7.30 -11.92
C GLN A 317 12.37 5.94 -11.33
N LEU A 318 13.18 4.94 -11.65
CA LEU A 318 13.15 3.64 -10.99
C LEU A 318 14.40 3.55 -10.10
N LEU A 319 14.21 3.26 -8.82
CA LEU A 319 15.24 3.32 -7.79
C LEU A 319 15.28 2.01 -7.00
N ASP A 320 16.47 1.60 -6.57
CA ASP A 320 16.64 0.43 -5.72
C ASP A 320 16.24 0.74 -4.27
N ALA A 321 15.47 -0.16 -3.65
CA ALA A 321 15.16 -0.06 -2.24
C ALA A 321 16.34 -0.51 -1.34
N VAL A 322 16.37 -0.03 -0.10
CA VAL A 322 17.36 -0.47 0.89
C VAL A 322 17.12 -1.93 1.23
N ARG A 323 18.15 -2.75 1.09
CA ARG A 323 18.17 -4.16 1.50
C ARG A 323 18.60 -4.24 2.96
N VAL A 324 17.81 -4.93 3.78
CA VAL A 324 18.06 -4.98 5.23
C VAL A 324 18.91 -6.18 5.62
N PHE A 325 18.82 -7.31 4.87
CA PHE A 325 19.58 -8.54 5.11
C PHE A 325 20.24 -9.12 3.86
#